data_5e4059186ca044d06c65c157f2790d04
#
_entry.id   5e4059186ca044d06c65c157f2790d04
#
_cell.length_a   1.000
_cell.length_b   1.000
_cell.length_c   1.000
_cell.angle_alpha   90.00
_cell.angle_beta   90.00
_cell.angle_gamma   90.00
#
_symmetry.space_group_name_H-M   'P 1'
#
loop_
_entity.id
_entity.type
_entity.pdbx_description
1 polymer ?
#
loop_
_entity_poly.entity_id
_entity_poly.type
_entity_poly.pdbx_seq_one_letter_code
_entity_poly.pdbx_strand_id
1 'polypeptide(L)'
;EVVKTADLVILTLGGKCGSGSIATMGEGVDTTDINLPECQDAFIREVHKLGKPVIGVHFDGKPISSDVADECLDAIIEAFEPGEYGAEAVSNVLTGAYNPSGKLPVCVAYNAGQIQVYYNHPNGSCWHQGESVGFANYVNTPHTPRYYFGHGLSYTDFAYRDLLLDKKEVTPGEAVKVSCTIENTGTVKGTETVQLYLKDVSASMTRPVMELGGFVRADL
;
A
#
# COMPACT_ATOMS: atom_id res chain seq x y z
N GLU A 1 -31.94 4.11 5.83
CA GLU A 1 -32.41 5.08 6.82
C GLU A 1 -31.34 5.40 7.88
N VAL A 2 -30.69 4.39 8.52
CA VAL A 2 -29.66 4.61 9.55
C VAL A 2 -28.49 5.46 9.03
N VAL A 3 -27.96 5.16 7.86
CA VAL A 3 -26.83 5.88 7.25
C VAL A 3 -27.13 7.36 7.02
N LYS A 4 -28.38 7.70 6.71
CA LYS A 4 -28.80 9.11 6.50
C LYS A 4 -28.65 9.99 7.75
N THR A 5 -28.70 9.39 8.92
CA THR A 5 -28.61 10.08 10.21
C THR A 5 -27.21 10.02 10.82
N ALA A 6 -26.29 9.29 10.20
CA ALA A 6 -24.89 9.19 10.66
C ALA A 6 -24.10 10.42 10.25
N ASP A 7 -23.11 10.80 11.06
CA ASP A 7 -22.13 11.84 10.75
C ASP A 7 -20.96 11.26 9.93
N LEU A 8 -20.63 9.99 10.14
CA LEU A 8 -19.57 9.24 9.48
C LEU A 8 -20.04 7.80 9.26
N VAL A 9 -19.65 7.22 8.15
CA VAL A 9 -19.92 5.82 7.82
C VAL A 9 -18.61 5.04 7.76
N ILE A 10 -18.57 3.90 8.42
CA ILE A 10 -17.44 2.95 8.34
C ILE A 10 -17.96 1.67 7.69
N LEU A 11 -17.33 1.27 6.60
CA LEU A 11 -17.65 0.06 5.86
C LEU A 11 -16.57 -0.98 6.09
N THR A 12 -16.94 -2.17 6.53
CA THR A 12 -16.05 -3.34 6.50
C THR A 12 -16.17 -4.02 5.15
N LEU A 13 -15.07 -4.10 4.45
CA LEU A 13 -14.96 -4.55 3.07
C LEU A 13 -13.96 -5.68 2.97
N GLY A 14 -13.90 -6.34 1.84
CA GLY A 14 -12.86 -7.33 1.55
C GLY A 14 -13.39 -8.59 0.92
N GLY A 15 -12.48 -9.51 0.65
CA GLY A 15 -12.80 -10.80 0.09
C GLY A 15 -13.46 -11.74 1.12
N LYS A 16 -14.02 -12.82 0.64
CA LYS A 16 -14.58 -13.87 1.48
C LYS A 16 -13.50 -14.91 1.78
N CYS A 17 -12.94 -14.86 2.98
CA CYS A 17 -12.00 -15.87 3.45
C CYS A 17 -12.72 -17.18 3.80
N GLY A 18 -12.14 -18.30 3.45
CA GLY A 18 -12.68 -19.63 3.78
C GLY A 18 -12.23 -20.71 2.82
N SER A 19 -12.91 -21.86 2.91
CA SER A 19 -12.77 -22.99 1.99
C SER A 19 -14.08 -23.25 1.25
N GLY A 20 -13.98 -23.73 0.02
CA GLY A 20 -15.16 -24.08 -0.78
C GLY A 20 -15.50 -23.08 -1.89
N SER A 21 -16.53 -23.40 -2.67
CA SER A 21 -16.85 -22.76 -3.96
C SER A 21 -17.30 -21.28 -3.88
N ILE A 22 -17.53 -20.78 -2.70
CA ILE A 22 -18.00 -19.39 -2.48
C ILE A 22 -16.93 -18.50 -1.83
N ALA A 23 -15.78 -19.06 -1.47
CA ALA A 23 -14.65 -18.27 -0.98
C ALA A 23 -13.94 -17.59 -2.17
N THR A 24 -13.44 -16.38 -1.95
CA THR A 24 -12.65 -15.64 -2.93
C THR A 24 -11.16 -15.67 -2.61
N MET A 25 -10.81 -16.13 -1.42
CA MET A 25 -9.45 -16.34 -0.93
C MET A 25 -9.45 -17.32 0.25
N GLY A 26 -8.32 -17.89 0.58
CA GLY A 26 -8.17 -18.80 1.72
C GLY A 26 -7.28 -19.99 1.41
N GLU A 27 -7.30 -20.97 2.29
CA GLU A 27 -6.49 -22.17 2.12
C GLU A 27 -6.97 -23.02 0.92
N GLY A 28 -6.11 -23.13 -0.09
CA GLY A 28 -6.40 -23.91 -1.29
C GLY A 28 -7.50 -23.33 -2.21
N VAL A 29 -7.93 -22.10 -1.93
CA VAL A 29 -9.00 -21.43 -2.69
C VAL A 29 -8.59 -20.00 -2.99
N ASP A 30 -8.68 -19.58 -4.25
CA ASP A 30 -8.48 -18.21 -4.67
C ASP A 30 -9.33 -17.89 -5.91
N THR A 31 -9.38 -16.61 -6.27
CA THR A 31 -10.02 -16.13 -7.49
C THR A 31 -9.00 -15.46 -8.39
N THR A 32 -9.26 -15.48 -9.69
CA THR A 32 -8.47 -14.72 -10.68
C THR A 32 -8.79 -13.22 -10.69
N ASP A 33 -9.86 -12.81 -10.01
CA ASP A 33 -10.22 -11.42 -9.84
C ASP A 33 -9.60 -10.88 -8.54
N ILE A 34 -8.93 -9.75 -8.62
CA ILE A 34 -8.30 -9.05 -7.50
C ILE A 34 -9.10 -7.84 -7.03
N ASN A 35 -10.27 -7.59 -7.62
CA ASN A 35 -11.13 -6.49 -7.22
C ASN A 35 -12.05 -6.87 -6.05
N LEU A 36 -12.65 -5.86 -5.42
CA LEU A 36 -13.73 -6.08 -4.48
C LEU A 36 -14.89 -6.83 -5.17
N PRO A 37 -15.63 -7.67 -4.46
CA PRO A 37 -16.86 -8.24 -4.99
C PRO A 37 -17.79 -7.15 -5.51
N GLU A 38 -18.37 -7.34 -6.69
CA GLU A 38 -19.25 -6.35 -7.36
C GLU A 38 -20.39 -5.82 -6.46
N CYS A 39 -20.90 -6.67 -5.57
CA CYS A 39 -21.94 -6.25 -4.61
C CYS A 39 -21.42 -5.23 -3.59
N GLN A 40 -20.14 -5.28 -3.23
CA GLN A 40 -19.51 -4.30 -2.33
C GLN A 40 -19.28 -2.98 -3.07
N ASP A 41 -18.80 -3.01 -4.31
CA ASP A 41 -18.66 -1.82 -5.14
C ASP A 41 -20.01 -1.13 -5.35
N ALA A 42 -21.06 -1.90 -5.64
CA ALA A 42 -22.41 -1.37 -5.77
C ALA A 42 -22.89 -0.73 -4.46
N PHE A 43 -22.60 -1.36 -3.32
CA PHE A 43 -22.95 -0.83 -2.01
C PHE A 43 -22.21 0.47 -1.67
N ILE A 44 -20.91 0.54 -1.96
CA ILE A 44 -20.09 1.75 -1.77
C ILE A 44 -20.69 2.91 -2.58
N ARG A 45 -21.03 2.70 -3.85
CA ARG A 45 -21.68 3.73 -4.69
C ARG A 45 -22.99 4.24 -4.10
N GLU A 46 -23.83 3.35 -3.56
CA GLU A 46 -25.10 3.76 -2.97
C GLU A 46 -24.92 4.54 -1.66
N VAL A 47 -23.93 4.16 -0.85
CA VAL A 47 -23.59 4.91 0.37
C VAL A 47 -23.01 6.28 0.03
N HIS A 48 -22.09 6.34 -0.93
CA HIS A 48 -21.47 7.60 -1.38
C HIS A 48 -22.50 8.65 -1.84
N LYS A 49 -23.57 8.22 -2.53
CA LYS A 49 -24.68 9.11 -2.94
C LYS A 49 -25.38 9.83 -1.80
N LEU A 50 -25.23 9.36 -0.57
CA LEU A 50 -25.81 10.01 0.61
C LEU A 50 -25.03 11.22 1.11
N GLY A 51 -23.85 11.49 0.53
CA GLY A 51 -23.00 12.66 0.82
C GLY A 51 -22.46 12.68 2.23
N LYS A 52 -22.20 11.53 2.82
CA LYS A 52 -21.58 11.39 4.14
C LYS A 52 -20.10 11.00 3.96
N PRO A 53 -19.21 11.41 4.88
CA PRO A 53 -17.85 10.84 4.92
C PRO A 53 -17.89 9.33 5.09
N VAL A 54 -17.11 8.61 4.29
CA VAL A 54 -17.08 7.14 4.27
C VAL A 54 -15.64 6.63 4.40
N ILE A 55 -15.39 5.80 5.39
CA ILE A 55 -14.13 5.10 5.58
C ILE A 55 -14.33 3.63 5.25
N GLY A 56 -13.48 3.08 4.37
CA GLY A 56 -13.39 1.65 4.11
C GLY A 56 -12.34 0.99 4.99
N VAL A 57 -12.66 -0.14 5.59
CA VAL A 57 -11.71 -1.02 6.27
C VAL A 57 -11.71 -2.35 5.56
N HIS A 58 -10.61 -2.64 4.87
CA HIS A 58 -10.43 -3.87 4.12
C HIS A 58 -9.87 -4.97 5.03
N PHE A 59 -10.54 -6.11 5.02
CA PHE A 59 -10.11 -7.34 5.69
C PHE A 59 -9.90 -8.40 4.61
N ASP A 60 -8.66 -8.65 4.27
CA ASP A 60 -8.30 -9.43 3.09
C ASP A 60 -7.08 -10.32 3.32
N GLY A 61 -7.09 -11.51 2.75
CA GLY A 61 -5.92 -12.40 2.70
C GLY A 61 -4.98 -12.10 1.52
N LYS A 62 -5.34 -11.14 0.67
CA LYS A 62 -4.55 -10.64 -0.47
C LYS A 62 -4.85 -9.17 -0.71
N PRO A 63 -3.94 -8.42 -1.35
CA PRO A 63 -4.20 -7.03 -1.74
C PRO A 63 -5.41 -6.95 -2.67
N ILE A 64 -6.41 -6.21 -2.25
CA ILE A 64 -7.64 -5.99 -3.03
C ILE A 64 -7.57 -4.62 -3.70
N SER A 65 -8.03 -4.57 -4.94
CA SER A 65 -8.14 -3.36 -5.74
C SER A 65 -9.61 -2.97 -5.93
N SER A 66 -9.91 -1.69 -6.04
CA SER A 66 -11.24 -1.21 -6.44
C SER A 66 -11.16 0.24 -6.91
N ASP A 67 -11.56 0.50 -8.14
CA ASP A 67 -11.70 1.86 -8.65
C ASP A 67 -12.80 2.60 -7.88
N VAL A 68 -13.86 1.89 -7.50
CA VAL A 68 -14.98 2.44 -6.75
C VAL A 68 -14.60 2.86 -5.34
N ALA A 69 -13.77 2.04 -4.68
CA ALA A 69 -13.28 2.39 -3.35
C ALA A 69 -12.42 3.66 -3.40
N ASP A 70 -11.52 3.77 -4.37
CA ASP A 70 -10.66 4.95 -4.54
C ASP A 70 -11.46 6.22 -4.89
N GLU A 71 -12.53 6.08 -5.69
CA GLU A 71 -13.36 7.21 -6.11
C GLU A 71 -14.37 7.67 -5.06
N CYS A 72 -14.86 6.75 -4.25
CA CYS A 72 -16.02 6.97 -3.40
C CYS A 72 -15.75 6.99 -1.89
N LEU A 73 -14.61 6.50 -1.44
CA LEU A 73 -14.24 6.49 -0.03
C LEU A 73 -13.28 7.65 0.29
N ASP A 74 -13.49 8.29 1.42
CA ASP A 74 -12.62 9.39 1.89
C ASP A 74 -11.31 8.86 2.49
N ALA A 75 -11.32 7.63 3.01
CA ALA A 75 -10.12 6.94 3.51
C ALA A 75 -10.28 5.42 3.41
N ILE A 76 -9.15 4.73 3.27
CA ILE A 76 -9.07 3.28 3.24
C ILE A 76 -8.03 2.81 4.26
N ILE A 77 -8.41 1.87 5.11
CA ILE A 77 -7.50 1.12 5.98
C ILE A 77 -7.38 -0.28 5.41
N GLU A 78 -6.16 -0.66 5.00
CA GLU A 78 -5.84 -2.03 4.64
C GLU A 78 -5.37 -2.77 5.88
N ALA A 79 -6.23 -3.62 6.42
CA ALA A 79 -5.99 -4.35 7.66
C ALA A 79 -5.47 -5.77 7.41
N PHE A 80 -5.57 -6.27 6.19
CA PHE A 80 -5.30 -7.68 5.87
C PHE A 80 -6.07 -8.64 6.81
N GLU A 81 -5.40 -9.64 7.37
CA GLU A 81 -5.92 -10.54 8.39
C GLU A 81 -5.28 -10.21 9.76
N PRO A 82 -5.84 -9.25 10.51
CA PRO A 82 -5.14 -8.62 11.63
C PRO A 82 -5.11 -9.46 12.90
N GLY A 83 -5.69 -10.66 12.89
CA GLY A 83 -5.64 -11.59 14.00
C GLY A 83 -6.48 -11.18 15.23
N GLU A 84 -6.12 -11.71 16.39
CA GLU A 84 -6.89 -11.59 17.64
C GLU A 84 -7.11 -10.14 18.10
N TYR A 85 -6.09 -9.29 17.96
CA TYR A 85 -6.16 -7.88 18.39
C TYR A 85 -6.56 -6.91 17.26
N GLY A 86 -7.00 -7.43 16.13
CA GLY A 86 -7.30 -6.63 14.94
C GLY A 86 -8.39 -5.58 15.15
N ALA A 87 -9.45 -5.94 15.86
CA ALA A 87 -10.55 -5.01 16.16
C ALA A 87 -10.07 -3.83 17.01
N GLU A 88 -9.23 -4.07 18.00
CA GLU A 88 -8.63 -3.04 18.84
C GLU A 88 -7.68 -2.16 18.01
N ALA A 89 -6.81 -2.76 17.19
CA ALA A 89 -5.87 -2.03 16.35
C ALA A 89 -6.57 -1.10 15.35
N VAL A 90 -7.59 -1.61 14.64
CA VAL A 90 -8.40 -0.81 13.72
C VAL A 90 -9.15 0.31 14.44
N SER A 91 -9.75 0.02 15.61
CA SER A 91 -10.42 1.02 16.43
C SER A 91 -9.48 2.14 16.88
N ASN A 92 -8.26 1.79 17.30
CA ASN A 92 -7.25 2.76 17.73
C ASN A 92 -6.81 3.67 16.57
N VAL A 93 -6.69 3.15 15.36
CA VAL A 93 -6.43 3.95 14.16
C VAL A 93 -7.62 4.86 13.87
N LEU A 94 -8.84 4.33 13.77
CA LEU A 94 -10.06 5.09 13.46
C LEU A 94 -10.32 6.23 14.44
N THR A 95 -10.00 6.05 15.72
CA THR A 95 -10.21 7.06 16.77
C THR A 95 -9.03 8.02 16.96
N GLY A 96 -7.92 7.78 16.27
CA GLY A 96 -6.69 8.55 16.45
C GLY A 96 -5.90 8.22 17.73
N ALA A 97 -6.30 7.19 18.47
CA ALA A 97 -5.55 6.70 19.61
C ALA A 97 -4.18 6.13 19.22
N TYR A 98 -4.06 5.66 17.99
CA TYR A 98 -2.81 5.24 17.38
C TYR A 98 -2.65 5.89 15.99
N ASN A 99 -1.50 6.53 15.74
CA ASN A 99 -1.15 7.05 14.44
C ASN A 99 -0.56 5.91 13.58
N PRO A 100 -1.17 5.55 12.43
CA PRO A 100 -0.71 4.44 11.63
C PRO A 100 0.72 4.65 11.10
N SER A 101 1.51 3.60 11.14
CA SER A 101 2.89 3.58 10.65
C SER A 101 3.19 2.39 9.74
N GLY A 102 2.17 1.59 9.44
CA GLY A 102 2.27 0.46 8.53
C GLY A 102 2.56 0.88 7.11
N LYS A 103 3.32 0.06 6.39
CA LYS A 103 3.62 0.24 4.97
C LYS A 103 3.27 -1.03 4.22
N LEU A 104 2.72 -0.90 3.01
CA LEU A 104 2.33 -2.04 2.20
C LEU A 104 3.54 -2.93 1.87
N PRO A 105 3.45 -4.24 2.13
CA PRO A 105 4.53 -5.19 1.85
C PRO A 105 4.54 -5.67 0.39
N VAL A 106 3.64 -5.17 -0.43
CA VAL A 106 3.48 -5.50 -1.85
C VAL A 106 2.99 -4.28 -2.63
N CYS A 107 3.20 -4.29 -3.94
CA CYS A 107 2.47 -3.38 -4.82
C CYS A 107 1.05 -3.92 -5.05
N VAL A 108 0.08 -3.03 -5.17
CA VAL A 108 -1.31 -3.36 -5.52
C VAL A 108 -1.56 -3.03 -6.98
N ALA A 109 -1.97 -4.01 -7.77
CA ALA A 109 -2.31 -3.82 -9.17
C ALA A 109 -3.73 -3.26 -9.34
N TYR A 110 -4.04 -2.62 -10.46
CA TYR A 110 -5.40 -2.19 -10.80
C TYR A 110 -6.31 -3.37 -11.17
N ASN A 111 -5.75 -4.38 -11.81
CA ASN A 111 -6.47 -5.57 -12.24
C ASN A 111 -5.51 -6.76 -12.47
N ALA A 112 -6.05 -7.93 -12.61
CA ALA A 112 -5.27 -9.15 -12.80
C ALA A 112 -4.41 -9.14 -14.08
N GLY A 113 -4.81 -8.40 -15.10
CA GLY A 113 -4.03 -8.27 -16.35
C GLY A 113 -2.73 -7.48 -16.19
N GLN A 114 -2.61 -6.69 -15.14
CA GLN A 114 -1.40 -5.90 -14.84
C GLN A 114 -0.34 -6.71 -14.08
N ILE A 115 -0.72 -7.82 -13.46
CA ILE A 115 0.19 -8.66 -12.68
C ILE A 115 1.26 -9.26 -13.61
N GLN A 116 2.52 -9.10 -13.31
CA GLN A 116 3.20 -8.85 -12.01
C GLN A 116 3.69 -7.39 -11.91
N VAL A 117 3.40 -6.73 -10.79
CA VAL A 117 3.80 -5.34 -10.50
C VAL A 117 4.80 -5.28 -9.34
N TYR A 118 5.88 -6.01 -9.44
CA TYR A 118 6.92 -6.03 -8.40
C TYR A 118 7.65 -4.69 -8.32
N TYR A 119 7.90 -4.20 -7.09
CA TYR A 119 8.71 -2.99 -6.88
C TYR A 119 10.17 -3.16 -7.31
N ASN A 120 10.68 -4.39 -7.24
CA ASN A 120 12.05 -4.79 -7.55
C ASN A 120 12.17 -5.52 -8.89
N HIS A 121 11.34 -5.18 -9.86
CA HIS A 121 11.40 -5.80 -11.19
C HIS A 121 12.73 -5.52 -11.89
N PRO A 122 13.12 -6.34 -12.89
CA PRO A 122 14.34 -6.11 -13.67
C PRO A 122 14.33 -4.76 -14.38
N ASN A 123 15.50 -4.14 -14.50
CA ASN A 123 15.65 -2.90 -15.26
C ASN A 123 15.25 -3.11 -16.73
N GLY A 124 14.53 -2.15 -17.29
CA GLY A 124 14.00 -2.22 -18.65
C GLY A 124 12.67 -3.00 -18.77
N SER A 125 12.01 -3.30 -17.67
CA SER A 125 10.69 -3.94 -17.65
C SER A 125 9.71 -3.17 -16.77
N CYS A 126 8.42 -3.47 -16.91
CA CYS A 126 7.33 -2.87 -16.12
C CYS A 126 7.30 -1.34 -16.18
N TRP A 127 6.73 -0.72 -15.16
CA TRP A 127 6.45 0.71 -15.07
C TRP A 127 7.70 1.61 -14.91
N HIS A 128 8.88 1.06 -14.62
CA HIS A 128 10.14 1.82 -14.59
C HIS A 128 10.78 2.01 -15.98
N GLN A 129 10.15 1.53 -17.02
CA GLN A 129 10.71 1.62 -18.37
C GLN A 129 10.80 3.05 -18.92
N GLY A 130 10.14 4.01 -18.26
CA GLY A 130 10.01 5.38 -18.71
C GLY A 130 9.09 5.50 -19.92
N GLU A 131 8.93 6.72 -20.43
CA GLU A 131 8.20 6.96 -21.67
C GLU A 131 8.98 6.34 -22.85
N SER A 132 8.63 5.13 -23.17
CA SER A 132 9.08 4.47 -24.42
C SER A 132 8.26 5.02 -25.57
N VAL A 133 8.87 5.06 -26.75
CA VAL A 133 8.25 5.50 -27.99
C VAL A 133 6.87 4.84 -28.18
N GLY A 134 5.84 5.52 -27.74
CA GLY A 134 4.46 5.23 -28.06
C GLY A 134 3.56 4.62 -26.96
N PHE A 135 4.06 4.10 -25.83
CA PHE A 135 3.21 3.37 -24.89
C PHE A 135 3.63 3.54 -23.42
N ALA A 136 3.22 4.62 -22.80
CA ALA A 136 3.45 4.84 -21.37
C ALA A 136 2.48 4.06 -20.47
N ASN A 137 1.29 3.73 -20.97
CA ASN A 137 0.23 3.10 -20.22
C ASN A 137 -0.45 1.96 -21.00
N TYR A 138 -1.19 1.10 -20.30
CA TYR A 138 -2.21 0.27 -20.94
C TYR A 138 -3.32 1.15 -21.50
N VAL A 139 -4.13 0.62 -22.42
CA VAL A 139 -5.25 1.36 -23.03
C VAL A 139 -6.27 1.81 -21.99
N ASN A 140 -6.50 0.99 -20.99
CA ASN A 140 -7.60 1.14 -20.02
C ASN A 140 -7.15 1.32 -18.56
N THR A 141 -5.85 1.35 -18.30
CA THR A 141 -5.33 1.48 -16.94
C THR A 141 -3.91 2.06 -16.94
N PRO A 142 -3.47 2.73 -15.88
CA PRO A 142 -2.09 3.16 -15.74
C PRO A 142 -1.11 1.99 -15.78
N HIS A 143 0.12 2.25 -16.23
CA HIS A 143 1.20 1.27 -16.20
C HIS A 143 1.78 1.08 -14.78
N THR A 144 1.67 2.10 -13.95
CA THR A 144 2.11 2.08 -12.55
C THR A 144 1.15 1.25 -11.68
N PRO A 145 1.61 0.69 -10.58
CA PRO A 145 0.70 0.07 -9.61
C PRO A 145 -0.28 1.10 -9.02
N ARG A 146 -1.41 0.63 -8.54
CA ARG A 146 -2.39 1.45 -7.80
C ARG A 146 -1.77 1.99 -6.50
N TYR A 147 -1.18 1.11 -5.72
CA TYR A 147 -0.39 1.46 -4.54
C TYR A 147 0.97 0.79 -4.62
N TYR A 148 2.01 1.52 -4.26
CA TYR A 148 3.38 1.02 -4.30
C TYR A 148 3.71 0.20 -3.05
N PHE A 149 4.62 -0.75 -3.19
CA PHE A 149 5.33 -1.33 -2.05
C PHE A 149 5.92 -0.21 -1.19
N GLY A 150 5.78 -0.32 0.13
CA GLY A 150 6.25 0.70 1.05
C GLY A 150 5.31 1.90 1.22
N HIS A 151 4.15 1.94 0.51
CA HIS A 151 3.14 2.99 0.69
C HIS A 151 2.41 2.85 2.02
N GLY A 152 2.11 3.98 2.66
CA GLY A 152 1.28 4.07 3.86
C GLY A 152 1.32 5.48 4.40
N LEU A 153 0.16 6.00 4.77
CA LEU A 153 -0.05 7.36 5.28
C LEU A 153 0.06 7.41 6.80
N SER A 154 0.24 8.61 7.31
CA SER A 154 0.28 8.93 8.73
C SER A 154 -0.65 10.12 9.00
N TYR A 155 -1.01 10.35 10.26
CA TYR A 155 -1.73 11.57 10.69
C TYR A 155 -0.79 12.77 10.88
N THR A 156 0.50 12.60 10.56
CA THR A 156 1.52 13.65 10.58
C THR A 156 2.43 13.51 9.37
N ASP A 157 3.24 14.53 9.11
CA ASP A 157 4.18 14.55 8.00
C ASP A 157 5.61 14.41 8.52
N PHE A 158 6.46 13.76 7.72
CA PHE A 158 7.87 13.57 8.02
C PHE A 158 8.75 14.13 6.90
N ALA A 159 9.79 14.87 7.29
CA ALA A 159 10.82 15.35 6.39
C ALA A 159 12.11 14.56 6.58
N TYR A 160 12.77 14.27 5.46
CA TYR A 160 14.06 13.58 5.41
C TYR A 160 15.14 14.55 4.95
N ARG A 161 16.24 14.61 5.69
CA ARG A 161 17.38 15.49 5.42
C ARG A 161 18.71 14.79 5.68
N ASP A 162 19.78 15.39 5.19
CA ASP A 162 21.17 15.04 5.53
C ASP A 162 21.48 13.55 5.31
N LEU A 163 21.13 13.01 4.14
CA LEU A 163 21.52 11.65 3.79
C LEU A 163 23.05 11.58 3.65
N LEU A 164 23.69 10.80 4.50
CA LEU A 164 25.13 10.65 4.55
C LEU A 164 25.54 9.19 4.45
N LEU A 165 26.64 8.97 3.75
CA LEU A 165 27.37 7.71 3.71
C LEU A 165 28.71 7.93 4.42
N ASP A 166 29.10 7.02 5.30
CA ASP A 166 30.41 7.08 5.99
C ASP A 166 31.59 6.82 5.04
N LYS A 167 31.35 6.12 3.92
CA LYS A 167 32.31 5.82 2.87
C LYS A 167 31.68 6.04 1.50
N LYS A 168 32.45 6.60 0.57
CA LYS A 168 32.04 6.76 -0.84
C LYS A 168 32.52 5.62 -1.73
N GLU A 169 33.60 4.95 -1.33
CA GLU A 169 34.21 3.83 -2.03
C GLU A 169 34.40 2.70 -1.06
N VAL A 170 34.03 1.50 -1.47
CA VAL A 170 34.15 0.28 -0.65
C VAL A 170 34.55 -0.89 -1.54
N THR A 171 35.22 -1.85 -0.93
CA THR A 171 35.52 -3.14 -1.57
C THR A 171 34.43 -4.17 -1.26
N PRO A 172 34.26 -5.20 -2.10
CA PRO A 172 33.28 -6.25 -1.82
C PRO A 172 33.48 -6.86 -0.42
N GLY A 173 32.36 -6.93 0.34
CA GLY A 173 32.36 -7.43 1.71
C GLY A 173 32.48 -6.36 2.81
N GLU A 174 32.81 -5.12 2.46
CA GLU A 174 32.80 -4.03 3.43
C GLU A 174 31.38 -3.48 3.65
N ALA A 175 31.09 -3.10 4.89
CA ALA A 175 29.84 -2.44 5.24
C ALA A 175 29.94 -0.93 5.03
N VAL A 176 28.82 -0.33 4.61
CA VAL A 176 28.62 1.12 4.53
C VAL A 176 27.55 1.52 5.55
N LYS A 177 27.86 2.52 6.36
CA LYS A 177 26.89 3.12 7.26
C LYS A 177 26.14 4.24 6.55
N VAL A 178 24.82 4.09 6.47
CA VAL A 178 23.90 5.10 5.95
C VAL A 178 23.22 5.79 7.12
N SER A 179 23.15 7.10 7.10
CA SER A 179 22.43 7.90 8.11
C SER A 179 21.66 9.02 7.45
N CYS A 180 20.52 9.39 8.05
CA CYS A 180 19.75 10.59 7.68
C CYS A 180 19.11 11.19 8.93
N THR A 181 18.71 12.45 8.82
CA THR A 181 17.89 13.13 9.81
C THR A 181 16.44 13.03 9.41
N ILE A 182 15.58 12.64 10.36
CA ILE A 182 14.13 12.59 10.15
C ILE A 182 13.49 13.54 11.15
N GLU A 183 12.59 14.36 10.66
CA GLU A 183 11.86 15.34 11.43
C GLU A 183 10.36 15.13 11.25
N ASN A 184 9.62 15.07 12.35
CA ASN A 184 8.17 15.19 12.33
C ASN A 184 7.83 16.67 12.15
N THR A 185 7.26 17.03 10.99
CA THR A 185 6.93 18.41 10.63
C THR A 185 5.50 18.80 10.97
N GLY A 186 4.68 17.84 11.42
CA GLY A 186 3.32 18.07 11.87
C GLY A 186 3.21 18.28 13.38
N THR A 187 2.01 18.13 13.89
CA THR A 187 1.69 18.41 15.32
C THR A 187 1.31 17.16 16.11
N VAL A 188 1.19 16.03 15.44
CA VAL A 188 0.79 14.76 16.04
C VAL A 188 2.01 13.84 16.12
N LYS A 189 2.21 13.21 17.26
CA LYS A 189 3.25 12.17 17.38
C LYS A 189 3.00 11.05 16.39
N GLY A 190 4.06 10.54 15.81
CA GLY A 190 3.98 9.44 14.87
C GLY A 190 5.25 8.61 14.82
N THR A 191 5.11 7.39 14.36
CA THR A 191 6.23 6.51 14.07
C THR A 191 6.44 6.46 12.56
N GLU A 192 7.60 6.90 12.08
CA GLU A 192 7.95 6.72 10.67
C GLU A 192 8.65 5.40 10.45
N THR A 193 8.20 4.65 9.45
CA THR A 193 8.87 3.45 8.98
C THR A 193 9.82 3.80 7.84
N VAL A 194 11.05 4.10 8.22
CA VAL A 194 12.13 4.51 7.31
C VAL A 194 12.61 3.31 6.51
N GLN A 195 12.65 3.44 5.19
CA GLN A 195 13.03 2.38 4.27
C GLN A 195 14.30 2.78 3.53
N LEU A 196 15.29 1.89 3.51
CA LEU A 196 16.54 2.05 2.76
C LEU A 196 16.49 1.15 1.52
N TYR A 197 16.59 1.77 0.36
CA TYR A 197 16.66 1.07 -0.92
C TYR A 197 18.04 1.18 -1.54
N LEU A 198 18.48 0.09 -2.14
CA LEU A 198 19.73 0.00 -2.88
C LEU A 198 19.45 -0.14 -4.37
N LYS A 199 20.20 0.57 -5.18
CA LYS A 199 20.16 0.47 -6.65
C LYS A 199 21.55 0.21 -7.18
N ASP A 200 21.73 -0.88 -7.92
CA ASP A 200 22.92 -1.13 -8.72
C ASP A 200 22.79 -0.36 -10.04
N VAL A 201 23.61 0.68 -10.19
CA VAL A 201 23.52 1.58 -11.36
C VAL A 201 24.17 0.96 -12.60
N SER A 202 25.17 0.10 -12.42
CA SER A 202 25.91 -0.52 -13.52
C SER A 202 26.35 -1.93 -13.14
N ALA A 203 25.58 -2.91 -13.52
CA ALA A 203 25.81 -4.32 -13.22
C ALA A 203 26.27 -5.10 -14.46
N SER A 204 27.04 -6.17 -14.25
CA SER A 204 27.47 -7.09 -15.30
C SER A 204 26.35 -8.06 -15.73
N MET A 205 25.25 -8.11 -14.99
CA MET A 205 24.04 -8.91 -15.27
C MET A 205 22.80 -8.12 -14.90
N THR A 206 21.64 -8.57 -15.36
CA THR A 206 20.36 -7.96 -15.01
C THR A 206 20.15 -7.98 -13.50
N ARG A 207 19.89 -6.80 -12.94
CA ARG A 207 19.58 -6.58 -11.53
C ARG A 207 18.23 -5.90 -11.38
N PRO A 208 17.58 -6.03 -10.20
CA PRO A 208 16.41 -5.25 -9.86
C PRO A 208 16.67 -3.74 -9.97
N VAL A 209 15.63 -2.98 -10.32
CA VAL A 209 15.71 -1.50 -10.36
C VAL A 209 16.03 -0.90 -9.00
N MET A 210 15.62 -1.58 -7.94
CA MET A 210 15.96 -1.29 -6.54
C MET A 210 15.61 -2.49 -5.67
N GLU A 211 16.28 -2.60 -4.53
CA GLU A 211 16.01 -3.63 -3.51
C GLU A 211 15.94 -2.98 -2.14
N LEU A 212 14.98 -3.40 -1.30
CA LEU A 212 14.92 -2.97 0.09
C LEU A 212 16.12 -3.57 0.86
N GLY A 213 17.08 -2.74 1.21
CA GLY A 213 18.27 -3.14 1.97
C GLY A 213 18.02 -3.19 3.48
N GLY A 214 16.98 -2.53 3.96
CA GLY A 214 16.61 -2.52 5.37
C GLY A 214 15.56 -1.48 5.69
N PHE A 215 15.02 -1.57 6.92
CA PHE A 215 14.10 -0.56 7.44
C PHE A 215 14.29 -0.40 8.94
N VAL A 216 13.86 0.75 9.44
CA VAL A 216 13.86 1.05 10.88
C VAL A 216 12.61 1.88 11.21
N ARG A 217 12.07 1.70 12.40
CA ARG A 217 10.97 2.52 12.91
C ARG A 217 11.53 3.59 13.83
N ALA A 218 11.16 4.84 13.58
CA ALA A 218 11.56 6.01 14.34
C ALA A 218 10.32 6.67 14.98
N ASP A 219 10.29 6.73 16.30
CA ASP A 219 9.22 7.40 17.05
C ASP A 219 9.58 8.88 17.19
N LEU A 220 8.70 9.78 16.72
CA LEU A 220 8.94 11.22 16.58
C LEU A 220 7.75 12.07 17.08
#